data_582326acefff5f14d04723ec5f2f70ac
#
_entry.id   582326acefff5f14d04723ec5f2f70ac
#
_cell.length_a   1.000
_cell.length_b   1.000
_cell.length_c   1.000
_cell.angle_alpha   90.00
_cell.angle_beta   90.00
_cell.angle_gamma   90.00
#
_symmetry.space_group_name_H-M   'P 1'
#
loop_
_entity.id
_entity.type
_entity.pdbx_description
1 polymer ?
#
loop_
_entity_poly.entity_id
_entity_poly.type
_entity_poly.pdbx_seq_one_letter_code
_entity_poly.pdbx_strand_id
1 'polypeptide(L)'
;ANLIKSSQSNLKFLITTHSPLFYNVLYNELKNKSCYLLEKFEDGSYALAEKHGDSNKSFSYHLYLKETLEKAIAEEVVQKYNFTLLRNLYEKTASFLGYPKWSELLPGDKEAYFNRIIQFTSHSTLSDMAVSEPSDPEKKTVELLLNHLVSNYGYWQREQ
;
A
#
# COMPACT_ATOMS: atom_id res chain seq x y z
N ALA A 1 6.93 9.36 22.40
CA ALA A 1 8.40 9.26 22.52
C ALA A 1 8.88 9.74 23.89
N ASN A 2 8.52 10.94 24.33
CA ASN A 2 9.01 11.50 25.60
C ASN A 2 8.67 10.63 26.83
N LEU A 3 7.44 10.09 26.90
CA LEU A 3 7.05 9.18 27.98
C LEU A 3 7.94 7.94 28.07
N ILE A 4 8.31 7.37 26.91
CA ILE A 4 9.18 6.20 26.84
C ILE A 4 10.61 6.57 27.26
N LYS A 5 11.13 7.71 26.79
CA LYS A 5 12.47 8.21 27.14
C LYS A 5 12.62 8.56 28.62
N SER A 6 11.56 9.09 29.25
CA SER A 6 11.56 9.49 30.64
C SER A 6 11.29 8.35 31.64
N SER A 7 10.92 7.17 31.14
CA SER A 7 10.68 6.01 32.00
C SER A 7 12.00 5.54 32.63
N GLN A 8 12.10 5.62 33.96
CA GLN A 8 13.25 5.14 34.71
C GLN A 8 13.14 3.66 35.11
N SER A 9 12.12 2.98 34.67
CA SER A 9 11.84 1.58 34.99
C SER A 9 12.34 0.64 33.89
N ASN A 10 12.60 -0.63 34.23
CA ASN A 10 12.91 -1.71 33.27
C ASN A 10 11.68 -2.14 32.45
N LEU A 11 10.79 -1.21 32.14
CA LEU A 11 9.60 -1.48 31.34
C LEU A 11 9.98 -1.75 29.89
N LYS A 12 9.38 -2.79 29.33
CA LYS A 12 9.43 -3.06 27.89
C LYS A 12 8.17 -2.49 27.25
N PHE A 13 8.35 -1.76 26.16
CA PHE A 13 7.24 -1.19 25.41
C PHE A 13 7.08 -1.96 24.10
N LEU A 14 5.90 -2.47 23.83
CA LEU A 14 5.48 -2.95 22.53
C LEU A 14 4.50 -1.94 21.94
N ILE A 15 4.84 -1.37 20.80
CA ILE A 15 4.03 -0.35 20.15
C ILE A 15 3.63 -0.88 18.78
N THR A 16 2.34 -0.93 18.51
CA THR A 16 1.79 -1.30 17.20
C THR A 16 1.09 -0.10 16.58
N THR A 17 1.28 0.10 15.29
CA THR A 17 0.63 1.17 14.54
C THR A 17 0.50 0.80 13.08
N HIS A 18 -0.55 1.29 12.43
CA HIS A 18 -0.71 1.26 10.98
C HIS A 18 -0.42 2.64 10.35
N SER A 19 0.04 3.61 11.15
CA SER A 19 0.39 4.93 10.67
C SER A 19 1.89 5.02 10.36
N PRO A 20 2.29 5.16 9.08
CA PRO A 20 3.69 5.36 8.69
C PRO A 20 4.31 6.61 9.33
N LEU A 21 3.52 7.68 9.45
CA LEU A 21 3.98 8.92 10.07
C LEU A 21 4.32 8.72 11.55
N PHE A 22 3.47 8.03 12.30
CA PHE A 22 3.72 7.75 13.71
C PHE A 22 4.92 6.82 13.89
N TYR A 23 5.06 5.79 13.04
CA TYR A 23 6.25 4.95 12.99
C TYR A 23 7.52 5.79 12.78
N ASN A 24 7.52 6.70 11.79
CA ASN A 24 8.67 7.55 11.49
C ASN A 24 9.06 8.42 12.67
N VAL A 25 8.08 9.04 13.35
CA VAL A 25 8.34 9.84 14.56
C VAL A 25 8.97 8.99 15.67
N LEU A 26 8.43 7.80 15.92
CA LEU A 26 8.98 6.91 16.96
C LEU A 26 10.37 6.40 16.59
N TYR A 27 10.57 5.99 15.36
CA TYR A 27 11.86 5.47 14.88
C TYR A 27 12.97 6.51 15.02
N ASN A 28 12.72 7.74 14.57
CA ASN A 28 13.69 8.84 14.65
C ASN A 28 13.97 9.27 16.08
N GLU A 29 12.93 9.33 16.91
CA GLU A 29 13.05 9.81 18.29
C GLU A 29 13.66 8.77 19.22
N LEU A 30 13.33 7.51 19.07
CA LEU A 30 13.80 6.45 19.96
C LEU A 30 15.09 5.80 19.47
N LYS A 31 15.47 6.02 18.20
CA LYS A 31 16.60 5.37 17.55
C LYS A 31 16.56 3.83 17.72
N ASN A 32 15.36 3.29 17.77
CA ASN A 32 15.14 1.88 18.04
C ASN A 32 15.47 1.07 16.78
N LYS A 33 16.24 0.00 16.95
CA LYS A 33 16.64 -0.92 15.87
C LYS A 33 15.69 -2.11 15.70
N SER A 34 14.82 -2.35 16.67
CA SER A 34 13.88 -3.49 16.67
C SER A 34 12.51 -3.05 16.15
N CYS A 35 12.43 -2.85 14.85
CA CYS A 35 11.20 -2.50 14.17
C CYS A 35 10.81 -3.61 13.20
N TYR A 36 9.51 -3.93 13.16
CA TYR A 36 8.98 -5.03 12.36
C TYR A 36 7.75 -4.55 11.59
N LEU A 37 7.56 -5.10 10.39
CA LEU A 37 6.32 -5.04 9.64
C LEU A 37 5.57 -6.35 9.88
N LEU A 38 4.32 -6.25 10.36
CA LEU A 38 3.42 -7.39 10.47
C LEU A 38 2.64 -7.49 9.16
N GLU A 39 2.80 -8.59 8.46
CA GLU A 39 2.06 -8.92 7.24
C GLU A 39 1.06 -10.04 7.53
N LYS A 40 -0.16 -9.90 7.02
CA LYS A 40 -1.18 -10.93 7.05
C LYS A 40 -1.39 -11.46 5.64
N PHE A 41 -1.31 -12.79 5.48
CA PHE A 41 -1.56 -13.47 4.22
C PHE A 41 -3.01 -13.93 4.11
N GLU A 42 -3.44 -14.26 2.89
CA GLU A 42 -4.82 -14.69 2.61
C GLU A 42 -5.18 -16.03 3.25
N ASP A 43 -4.20 -16.92 3.43
CA ASP A 43 -4.35 -18.16 4.17
C ASP A 43 -4.57 -17.96 5.68
N GLY A 44 -4.60 -16.70 6.12
CA GLY A 44 -4.73 -16.31 7.53
C GLY A 44 -3.43 -16.37 8.32
N SER A 45 -2.31 -16.75 7.70
CA SER A 45 -1.00 -16.72 8.34
C SER A 45 -0.46 -15.31 8.50
N TYR A 46 0.55 -15.15 9.36
CA TYR A 46 1.19 -13.87 9.63
C TYR A 46 2.71 -14.03 9.55
N ALA A 47 3.38 -13.01 9.05
CA ALA A 47 4.83 -12.89 9.10
C ALA A 47 5.26 -11.57 9.75
N LEU A 48 6.41 -11.61 10.42
CA LEU A 48 7.09 -10.43 10.93
C LEU A 48 8.37 -10.23 10.12
N ALA A 49 8.40 -9.20 9.29
CA ALA A 49 9.58 -8.80 8.55
C ALA A 49 10.33 -7.71 9.32
N GLU A 50 11.60 -7.96 9.66
CA GLU A 50 12.43 -6.95 10.31
C GLU A 50 12.69 -5.78 9.36
N LYS A 51 12.53 -4.55 9.87
CA LYS A 51 12.76 -3.32 9.12
C LYS A 51 13.99 -2.60 9.64
N HIS A 52 14.96 -2.42 8.76
CA HIS A 52 16.18 -1.67 9.01
C HIS A 52 16.23 -0.41 8.15
N GLY A 53 16.79 0.66 8.68
CA GLY A 53 17.16 1.84 7.90
C GLY A 53 16.38 3.10 8.22
N ASP A 54 16.77 4.17 7.54
CA ASP A 54 16.20 5.50 7.68
C ASP A 54 14.74 5.50 7.19
N SER A 55 13.89 6.07 8.01
CA SER A 55 12.45 6.15 7.78
C SER A 55 12.04 6.78 6.45
N ASN A 56 12.83 7.72 5.94
CA ASN A 56 12.56 8.40 4.67
C ASN A 56 12.77 7.50 3.44
N LYS A 57 13.60 6.45 3.58
CA LYS A 57 13.86 5.47 2.51
C LYS A 57 13.11 4.16 2.68
N SER A 58 12.79 3.79 3.92
CA SER A 58 12.26 2.45 4.21
C SER A 58 10.75 2.40 4.40
N PHE A 59 10.07 3.52 4.54
CA PHE A 59 8.62 3.51 4.77
C PHE A 59 7.88 4.68 4.12
N SER A 60 8.00 4.78 2.81
CA SER A 60 6.99 5.48 2.04
C SER A 60 5.86 4.50 1.75
N TYR A 61 4.68 4.72 2.34
CA TYR A 61 3.51 3.88 2.09
C TYR A 61 3.20 3.76 0.58
N HIS A 62 3.45 4.83 -0.17
CA HIS A 62 3.30 4.82 -1.63
C HIS A 62 4.29 3.87 -2.31
N LEU A 63 5.55 3.87 -1.89
CA LEU A 63 6.56 2.97 -2.44
C LEU A 63 6.26 1.52 -2.06
N TYR A 64 5.81 1.27 -0.83
CA TYR A 64 5.38 -0.06 -0.41
C TYR A 64 4.23 -0.59 -1.27
N LEU A 65 3.19 0.23 -1.50
CA LEU A 65 2.07 -0.16 -2.37
C LEU A 65 2.55 -0.44 -3.80
N LYS A 66 3.39 0.45 -4.35
CA LYS A 66 3.98 0.28 -5.68
C LYS A 66 4.77 -1.02 -5.80
N GLU A 67 5.74 -1.24 -4.90
CA GLU A 67 6.59 -2.44 -4.92
C GLU A 67 5.79 -3.73 -4.73
N THR A 68 4.77 -3.71 -3.86
CA THR A 68 3.88 -4.86 -3.67
C THR A 68 3.10 -5.19 -4.94
N LEU A 69 2.58 -4.18 -5.63
CA LEU A 69 1.89 -4.36 -6.90
C LEU A 69 2.83 -4.83 -8.01
N GLU A 70 4.02 -4.23 -8.14
CA GLU A 70 5.04 -4.65 -9.10
C GLU A 70 5.43 -6.12 -8.92
N LYS A 71 5.62 -6.53 -7.67
CA LYS A 71 5.92 -7.92 -7.33
C LYS A 71 4.78 -8.86 -7.72
N ALA A 72 3.54 -8.53 -7.36
CA ALA A 72 2.38 -9.36 -7.70
C ALA A 72 2.19 -9.51 -9.22
N ILE A 73 2.48 -8.46 -10.00
CA ILE A 73 2.44 -8.50 -11.47
C ILE A 73 3.56 -9.37 -12.01
N ALA A 74 4.80 -9.19 -11.53
CA ALA A 74 5.95 -9.95 -12.00
C ALA A 74 5.86 -11.45 -11.70
N GLU A 75 5.23 -11.82 -10.59
CA GLU A 75 4.99 -13.21 -10.16
C GLU A 75 3.68 -13.79 -10.72
N GLU A 76 2.90 -13.01 -11.49
CA GLU A 76 1.59 -13.37 -12.05
C GLU A 76 0.53 -13.77 -11.00
N VAL A 77 0.69 -13.29 -9.76
CA VAL A 77 -0.17 -13.61 -8.61
C VAL A 77 -1.12 -12.47 -8.23
N VAL A 78 -1.55 -11.69 -9.23
CA VAL A 78 -2.49 -10.59 -9.00
C VAL A 78 -3.84 -11.14 -8.53
N GLN A 79 -4.29 -10.68 -7.38
CA GLN A 79 -5.51 -11.09 -6.70
C GLN A 79 -6.44 -9.88 -6.46
N LYS A 80 -7.64 -10.15 -5.96
CA LYS A 80 -8.66 -9.14 -5.67
C LYS A 80 -8.13 -7.99 -4.79
N TYR A 81 -7.38 -8.28 -3.74
CA TYR A 81 -6.86 -7.25 -2.84
C TYR A 81 -5.89 -6.27 -3.52
N ASN A 82 -5.24 -6.67 -4.62
CA ASN A 82 -4.35 -5.78 -5.36
C ASN A 82 -5.10 -4.59 -5.97
N PHE A 83 -6.39 -4.73 -6.30
CA PHE A 83 -7.22 -3.59 -6.69
C PHE A 83 -7.39 -2.58 -5.55
N THR A 84 -7.49 -3.04 -4.31
CA THR A 84 -7.53 -2.16 -3.13
C THR A 84 -6.21 -1.42 -2.94
N LEU A 85 -5.08 -2.12 -3.11
CA LEU A 85 -3.76 -1.50 -3.05
C LEU A 85 -3.58 -0.46 -4.16
N LEU A 86 -4.00 -0.80 -5.38
CA LEU A 86 -3.94 0.10 -6.54
C LEU A 86 -4.79 1.36 -6.30
N ARG A 87 -6.03 1.19 -5.86
CA ARG A 87 -6.91 2.30 -5.50
C ARG A 87 -6.26 3.20 -4.44
N ASN A 88 -5.74 2.62 -3.37
CA ASN A 88 -5.05 3.37 -2.32
C ASN A 88 -3.85 4.15 -2.87
N LEU A 89 -3.09 3.57 -3.79
CA LEU A 89 -1.97 4.24 -4.44
C LEU A 89 -2.45 5.45 -5.25
N TYR A 90 -3.52 5.29 -6.04
CA TYR A 90 -4.14 6.38 -6.79
C TYR A 90 -4.68 7.49 -5.87
N GLU A 91 -5.41 7.13 -4.79
CA GLU A 91 -5.95 8.08 -3.82
C GLU A 91 -4.84 8.90 -3.15
N LYS A 92 -3.75 8.25 -2.76
CA LYS A 92 -2.61 8.92 -2.13
C LYS A 92 -1.86 9.81 -3.11
N THR A 93 -1.66 9.35 -4.34
CA THR A 93 -1.02 10.17 -5.40
C THR A 93 -1.87 11.40 -5.72
N ALA A 94 -3.18 11.23 -5.88
CA ALA A 94 -4.10 12.34 -6.12
C ALA A 94 -4.07 13.35 -4.99
N SER A 95 -4.14 12.88 -3.76
CA SER A 95 -4.06 13.75 -2.57
C SER A 95 -2.74 14.51 -2.48
N PHE A 96 -1.63 13.86 -2.78
CA PHE A 96 -0.29 14.48 -2.76
C PHE A 96 -0.16 15.55 -3.85
N LEU A 97 -0.70 15.29 -5.04
CA LEU A 97 -0.66 16.22 -6.18
C LEU A 97 -1.76 17.29 -6.15
N GLY A 98 -2.69 17.22 -5.19
CA GLY A 98 -3.78 18.21 -5.05
C GLY A 98 -4.98 17.97 -5.96
N TYR A 99 -5.13 16.81 -6.56
CA TYR A 99 -6.31 16.46 -7.35
C TYR A 99 -7.53 16.23 -6.45
N PRO A 100 -8.72 16.76 -6.78
CA PRO A 100 -9.92 16.63 -5.94
C PRO A 100 -10.45 15.18 -5.94
N LYS A 101 -10.22 14.42 -7.02
CA LYS A 101 -10.65 13.02 -7.15
C LYS A 101 -9.53 12.17 -7.73
N TRP A 102 -9.29 11.01 -7.13
CA TRP A 102 -8.28 10.08 -7.63
C TRP A 102 -8.57 9.54 -9.04
N SER A 103 -9.85 9.47 -9.41
CA SER A 103 -10.27 9.06 -10.76
C SER A 103 -9.78 10.00 -11.87
N GLU A 104 -9.38 11.23 -11.52
CA GLU A 104 -8.81 12.16 -12.49
C GLU A 104 -7.43 11.73 -13.00
N LEU A 105 -6.74 10.90 -12.24
CA LEU A 105 -5.44 10.33 -12.62
C LEU A 105 -5.57 9.11 -13.53
N LEU A 106 -6.77 8.58 -13.76
CA LEU A 106 -6.97 7.40 -14.62
C LEU A 106 -6.78 7.73 -16.09
N PRO A 107 -6.26 6.77 -16.91
CA PRO A 107 -6.07 6.97 -18.33
C PRO A 107 -7.39 6.88 -19.11
N GLY A 108 -7.44 7.46 -20.30
CA GLY A 108 -8.45 7.23 -21.33
C GLY A 108 -9.90 7.27 -20.83
N ASP A 109 -10.60 6.15 -20.89
CA ASP A 109 -11.95 5.97 -20.36
C ASP A 109 -11.92 5.83 -18.83
N LYS A 110 -11.85 6.98 -18.15
CA LYS A 110 -11.77 7.07 -16.69
C LYS A 110 -12.92 6.37 -15.99
N GLU A 111 -14.12 6.42 -16.57
CA GLU A 111 -15.33 5.83 -15.97
C GLU A 111 -15.26 4.31 -15.97
N ALA A 112 -14.83 3.70 -17.08
CA ALA A 112 -14.68 2.25 -17.19
C ALA A 112 -13.65 1.73 -16.16
N TYR A 113 -12.50 2.36 -16.07
CA TYR A 113 -11.47 1.97 -15.08
C TYR A 113 -11.92 2.22 -13.65
N PHE A 114 -12.58 3.35 -13.38
CA PHE A 114 -13.15 3.65 -12.07
C PHE A 114 -14.11 2.55 -11.63
N ASN A 115 -15.09 2.21 -12.47
CA ASN A 115 -16.09 1.19 -12.18
C ASN A 115 -15.44 -0.18 -11.96
N ARG A 116 -14.42 -0.51 -12.74
CA ARG A 116 -13.67 -1.77 -12.56
C ARG A 116 -12.97 -1.84 -11.20
N ILE A 117 -12.28 -0.79 -10.80
CA ILE A 117 -11.64 -0.73 -9.48
C ILE A 117 -12.70 -0.82 -8.37
N ILE A 118 -13.78 -0.05 -8.48
CA ILE A 118 -14.85 -0.05 -7.47
C ILE A 118 -15.49 -1.43 -7.33
N GLN A 119 -15.70 -2.17 -8.41
CA GLN A 119 -16.25 -3.53 -8.38
C GLN A 119 -15.45 -4.46 -7.45
N PHE A 120 -14.11 -4.34 -7.44
CA PHE A 120 -13.25 -5.17 -6.59
C PHE A 120 -13.01 -4.59 -5.21
N THR A 121 -13.28 -3.30 -4.99
CA THR A 121 -12.94 -2.61 -3.72
C THR A 121 -14.13 -2.24 -2.87
N SER A 122 -15.35 -2.22 -3.42
CA SER A 122 -16.56 -1.98 -2.64
C SER A 122 -16.95 -3.21 -1.84
N HIS A 123 -17.05 -3.04 -0.53
CA HIS A 123 -17.73 -3.98 0.34
C HIS A 123 -19.23 -3.83 0.09
N SER A 124 -19.77 -4.52 -0.89
CA SER A 124 -21.22 -4.61 -1.01
C SER A 124 -21.73 -5.52 0.12
N THR A 125 -22.29 -4.92 1.14
CA THR A 125 -22.97 -5.60 2.26
C THR A 125 -24.26 -6.35 1.83
N LEU A 126 -24.51 -6.51 0.54
CA LEU A 126 -25.80 -6.98 0.03
C LEU A 126 -25.77 -8.28 -0.78
N SER A 127 -24.66 -8.96 -0.88
CA SER A 127 -24.70 -10.35 -1.35
C SER A 127 -23.46 -11.12 -0.94
N ASP A 128 -23.66 -12.27 -0.34
CA ASP A 128 -22.74 -13.42 -0.23
C ASP A 128 -22.36 -14.00 -1.62
N MET A 129 -22.49 -13.22 -2.66
CA MET A 129 -21.87 -13.53 -3.95
C MET A 129 -20.38 -13.29 -3.79
N ALA A 130 -19.64 -14.36 -3.55
CA ALA A 130 -18.20 -14.37 -3.67
C ALA A 130 -17.82 -13.68 -4.99
N VAL A 131 -17.24 -12.48 -4.90
CA VAL A 131 -16.66 -11.86 -6.09
C VAL A 131 -15.57 -12.81 -6.55
N SER A 132 -15.75 -13.36 -7.75
CA SER A 132 -14.80 -14.31 -8.34
C SER A 132 -13.39 -13.69 -8.38
N GLU A 133 -12.38 -14.55 -8.33
CA GLU A 133 -11.00 -14.14 -8.58
C GLU A 133 -10.89 -13.35 -9.89
N PRO A 134 -9.99 -12.36 -9.96
CA PRO A 134 -9.81 -11.56 -11.16
C PRO A 134 -9.43 -12.43 -12.35
N SER A 135 -10.16 -12.25 -13.47
CA SER A 135 -9.82 -12.85 -14.76
C SER A 135 -8.50 -12.27 -15.31
N ASP A 136 -7.88 -12.94 -16.27
CA ASP A 136 -6.63 -12.48 -16.88
C ASP A 136 -6.71 -11.05 -17.49
N PRO A 137 -7.81 -10.64 -18.16
CA PRO A 137 -7.97 -9.25 -18.58
C PRO A 137 -8.02 -8.26 -17.40
N GLU A 138 -8.58 -8.67 -16.28
CA GLU A 138 -8.64 -7.83 -15.07
C GLU A 138 -7.29 -7.72 -14.39
N LYS A 139 -6.51 -8.80 -14.33
CA LYS A 139 -5.11 -8.75 -13.85
C LYS A 139 -4.27 -7.81 -14.70
N LYS A 140 -4.40 -7.86 -16.03
CA LYS A 140 -3.74 -6.92 -16.94
C LYS A 140 -4.19 -5.47 -16.75
N THR A 141 -5.41 -5.25 -16.28
CA THR A 141 -5.86 -3.89 -15.93
C THR A 141 -5.07 -3.32 -14.77
N VAL A 142 -4.73 -4.13 -13.76
CA VAL A 142 -3.88 -3.68 -12.63
C VAL A 142 -2.51 -3.26 -13.13
N GLU A 143 -1.91 -4.06 -14.01
CA GLU A 143 -0.61 -3.76 -14.63
C GLU A 143 -0.65 -2.46 -15.45
N LEU A 144 -1.64 -2.33 -16.33
CA LEU A 144 -1.82 -1.15 -17.18
C LEU A 144 -1.96 0.13 -16.32
N LEU A 145 -2.79 0.08 -15.30
CA LEU A 145 -3.05 1.22 -14.44
C LEU A 145 -1.84 1.57 -13.57
N LEU A 146 -1.12 0.57 -13.05
CA LEU A 146 0.11 0.82 -12.31
C LEU A 146 1.16 1.50 -13.20
N ASN A 147 1.39 0.95 -14.39
CA ASN A 147 2.34 1.51 -15.35
C ASN A 147 1.97 2.93 -15.77
N HIS A 148 0.68 3.19 -15.99
CA HIS A 148 0.18 4.53 -16.28
C HIS A 148 0.49 5.51 -15.15
N LEU A 149 0.20 5.14 -13.90
CA LEU A 149 0.44 5.99 -12.74
C LEU A 149 1.93 6.29 -12.56
N VAL A 150 2.76 5.26 -12.63
CA VAL A 150 4.21 5.35 -12.44
C VAL A 150 4.87 6.21 -13.52
N SER A 151 4.46 6.05 -14.78
CA SER A 151 5.06 6.77 -15.92
C SER A 151 4.63 8.23 -16.00
N ASN A 152 3.40 8.57 -15.57
CA ASN A 152 2.85 9.91 -15.78
C ASN A 152 2.92 10.83 -14.56
N TYR A 153 3.15 10.28 -13.35
CA TYR A 153 3.06 11.05 -12.12
C TYR A 153 4.36 11.07 -11.30
N GLY A 154 5.52 10.92 -11.98
CA GLY A 154 6.84 11.20 -11.43
C GLY A 154 7.38 10.17 -10.43
N TYR A 155 6.86 8.94 -10.47
CA TYR A 155 7.46 7.86 -9.70
C TYR A 155 8.83 7.49 -10.27
N TRP A 156 9.81 7.34 -9.39
CA TRP A 156 11.12 6.87 -9.80
C TRP A 156 11.06 5.41 -10.28
N GLN A 157 11.66 5.14 -11.41
CA GLN A 157 11.79 3.81 -12.00
C GLN A 157 13.26 3.41 -11.96
N ARG A 158 13.54 2.16 -11.62
CA ARG A 158 14.90 1.61 -11.79
C ARG A 158 15.18 1.54 -13.28
N GLU A 159 16.31 2.11 -13.70
CA GLU A 159 16.84 1.84 -15.03
C GLU A 159 17.12 0.33 -15.12
N GLN A 160 16.56 -0.32 -16.14
CA GLN A 160 16.76 -1.74 -16.40
C GLN A 160 18.13 -1.99 -16.99
#